data_fc02d39617c4f62772ff1be148ed3885
#
_entry.id   fc02d39617c4f62772ff1be148ed3885
#
_cell.length_a   1.000
_cell.length_b   1.000
_cell.length_c   1.000
_cell.angle_alpha   90.00
_cell.angle_beta   90.00
_cell.angle_gamma   90.00
#
_symmetry.space_group_name_H-M   'P 1'
#
loop_
_entity.id
_entity.type
_entity.pdbx_description
1 polymer ?
#
loop_
_entity_poly.entity_id
_entity_poly.type
_entity_poly.pdbx_seq_one_letter_code
_entity_poly.pdbx_strand_id
1 'polypeptide(L)'
;MEVIKTDFSGVLLYTPELLEDSRGSFMESYRSEWFTGVKFIQDNEAVSKKGVIRGLHFQLPPFGQTKLIRVIEGEILDIIVDLRKSSETFGKVFSIQLSAENKTQLLVPKGFAHGYATLSESATVLYKVDQYYNKKYDTGIYPLSESLSIDWELSDILLSEKDQQLIDYSDFKSPF
;
A
#
# COMPACT_ATOMS: atom_id res chain seq x y z
N MET A 1 1.04 11.38 -18.02
CA MET A 1 1.30 10.51 -16.86
C MET A 1 2.78 10.54 -16.55
N GLU A 2 3.15 10.81 -15.32
CA GLU A 2 4.52 10.76 -14.80
C GLU A 2 4.77 9.43 -14.08
N VAL A 3 5.98 8.88 -14.21
CA VAL A 3 6.39 7.65 -13.51
C VAL A 3 7.73 7.91 -12.82
N ILE A 4 7.75 7.77 -11.50
CA ILE A 4 8.94 7.94 -10.67
C ILE A 4 9.37 6.59 -10.11
N LYS A 5 10.65 6.25 -10.31
CA LYS A 5 11.28 5.08 -9.69
C LYS A 5 11.73 5.43 -8.29
N THR A 6 11.53 4.52 -7.37
CA THR A 6 12.07 4.62 -6.02
C THR A 6 13.37 3.81 -5.87
N ASP A 7 14.04 3.93 -4.74
CA ASP A 7 15.22 3.09 -4.41
C ASP A 7 14.83 1.63 -4.10
N PHE A 8 13.53 1.34 -3.99
CA PHE A 8 13.02 -0.01 -3.78
C PHE A 8 12.70 -0.66 -5.13
N SER A 9 13.45 -1.67 -5.51
CA SER A 9 13.31 -2.34 -6.80
C SER A 9 11.88 -2.77 -7.09
N GLY A 10 11.31 -2.26 -8.19
CA GLY A 10 9.96 -2.54 -8.66
C GLY A 10 8.86 -1.70 -8.00
N VAL A 11 9.16 -0.89 -6.98
CA VAL A 11 8.22 0.08 -6.41
C VAL A 11 8.24 1.34 -7.25
N LEU A 12 7.07 1.72 -7.78
CA LEU A 12 6.92 2.85 -8.68
C LEU A 12 5.79 3.78 -8.22
N LEU A 13 5.98 5.06 -8.43
CA LEU A 13 4.93 6.06 -8.27
C LEU A 13 4.40 6.46 -9.64
N TYR A 14 3.09 6.53 -9.77
CA TYR A 14 2.39 6.95 -10.97
C TYR A 14 1.52 8.17 -10.66
N THR A 15 1.75 9.28 -11.36
CA THR A 15 0.88 10.46 -11.27
C THR A 15 0.20 10.67 -12.61
N PRO A 16 -1.13 10.42 -12.71
CA PRO A 16 -1.89 10.66 -13.93
C PRO A 16 -1.89 12.14 -14.31
N GLU A 17 -2.02 12.42 -15.59
CA GLU A 17 -2.28 13.77 -16.07
C GLU A 17 -3.71 14.17 -15.70
N LEU A 18 -3.84 15.32 -15.03
CA LEU A 18 -5.12 15.89 -14.65
C LEU A 18 -5.52 16.95 -15.68
N LEU A 19 -6.66 16.78 -16.31
CA LEU A 19 -7.26 17.73 -17.26
C LEU A 19 -8.35 18.49 -16.53
N GLU A 20 -8.25 19.83 -16.47
CA GLU A 20 -9.18 20.68 -15.75
C GLU A 20 -9.90 21.64 -16.71
N ASP A 21 -11.21 21.84 -16.47
CA ASP A 21 -12.02 22.86 -17.16
C ASP A 21 -13.09 23.42 -16.21
N SER A 22 -14.00 24.26 -16.72
CA SER A 22 -15.08 24.88 -15.93
C SER A 22 -16.06 23.88 -15.30
N ARG A 23 -16.04 22.61 -15.66
CA ARG A 23 -16.89 21.53 -15.11
C ARG A 23 -16.20 20.76 -13.99
N GLY A 24 -14.88 20.93 -13.80
CA GLY A 24 -14.07 20.19 -12.84
C GLY A 24 -12.87 19.53 -13.50
N SER A 25 -12.49 18.33 -13.05
CA SER A 25 -11.30 17.62 -13.51
C SER A 25 -11.62 16.23 -14.05
N PHE A 26 -10.81 15.78 -15.00
CA PHE A 26 -10.82 14.43 -15.56
C PHE A 26 -9.38 13.88 -15.60
N MET A 27 -9.24 12.59 -15.34
CA MET A 27 -7.98 11.86 -15.54
C MET A 27 -8.23 10.42 -15.96
N GLU A 28 -7.36 9.85 -16.78
CA GLU A 28 -7.27 8.41 -16.89
C GLU A 28 -6.58 7.88 -15.64
N SER A 29 -7.31 7.21 -14.77
CA SER A 29 -6.75 6.71 -13.50
C SER A 29 -6.09 5.35 -13.61
N TYR A 30 -6.38 4.61 -14.68
CA TYR A 30 -5.81 3.29 -14.94
C TYR A 30 -5.90 2.94 -16.42
N ARG A 31 -4.82 2.41 -16.96
CA ARG A 31 -4.77 1.76 -18.27
C ARG A 31 -3.83 0.56 -18.17
N SER A 32 -4.29 -0.61 -18.54
CA SER A 32 -3.53 -1.86 -18.38
C SER A 32 -2.15 -1.83 -19.06
N GLU A 33 -2.03 -1.10 -20.16
CA GLU A 33 -0.79 -0.94 -20.92
C GLU A 33 0.33 -0.24 -20.14
N TRP A 34 -0.02 0.55 -19.10
CA TRP A 34 0.97 1.22 -18.26
C TRP A 34 1.73 0.26 -17.32
N PHE A 35 1.16 -0.92 -17.06
CA PHE A 35 1.66 -1.89 -16.08
C PHE A 35 2.12 -3.18 -16.76
N THR A 36 3.17 -3.07 -17.60
CA THR A 36 3.70 -4.20 -18.36
C THR A 36 4.07 -5.36 -17.43
N GLY A 37 3.56 -6.55 -17.72
CA GLY A 37 3.84 -7.76 -16.95
C GLY A 37 2.93 -7.95 -15.71
N VAL A 38 2.03 -7.01 -15.41
CA VAL A 38 1.07 -7.12 -14.31
C VAL A 38 -0.35 -7.08 -14.87
N LYS A 39 -1.16 -8.10 -14.56
CA LYS A 39 -2.59 -8.14 -14.91
C LYS A 39 -3.41 -8.02 -13.64
N PHE A 40 -3.96 -6.86 -13.38
CA PHE A 40 -4.88 -6.66 -12.26
C PHE A 40 -6.23 -7.32 -12.55
N ILE A 41 -6.76 -8.05 -11.56
CA ILE A 41 -7.96 -8.89 -11.70
C ILE A 41 -9.01 -8.67 -10.61
N GLN A 42 -8.70 -7.89 -9.57
CA GLN A 42 -9.62 -7.57 -8.47
C GLN A 42 -9.39 -6.14 -8.02
N ASP A 43 -10.47 -5.41 -7.76
CA ASP A 43 -10.46 -4.10 -7.11
C ASP A 43 -11.00 -4.25 -5.69
N ASN A 44 -10.41 -3.50 -4.76
CA ASN A 44 -10.86 -3.40 -3.38
C ASN A 44 -10.99 -1.93 -3.01
N GLU A 45 -12.02 -1.61 -2.24
CA GLU A 45 -12.25 -0.29 -1.67
C GLU A 45 -12.30 -0.39 -0.16
N ALA A 46 -11.66 0.55 0.52
CA ALA A 46 -11.67 0.63 1.98
C ALA A 46 -11.91 2.08 2.40
N VAL A 47 -12.89 2.28 3.29
CA VAL A 47 -13.14 3.56 3.97
C VAL A 47 -12.61 3.44 5.38
N SER A 48 -11.84 4.43 5.84
CA SER A 48 -11.23 4.46 7.15
C SER A 48 -11.35 5.85 7.78
N LYS A 49 -11.58 5.89 9.09
CA LYS A 49 -11.58 7.12 9.89
C LYS A 49 -10.16 7.50 10.28
N LYS A 50 -9.95 8.74 10.65
CA LYS A 50 -8.69 9.24 11.21
C LYS A 50 -8.14 8.34 12.32
N GLY A 51 -6.84 8.13 12.32
CA GLY A 51 -6.17 7.29 13.31
C GLY A 51 -6.18 5.79 13.00
N VAL A 52 -6.99 5.34 12.04
CA VAL A 52 -7.00 3.93 11.65
C VAL A 52 -5.72 3.56 10.91
N ILE A 53 -5.03 2.53 11.37
CA ILE A 53 -3.99 1.83 10.63
C ILE A 53 -4.56 0.50 10.13
N ARG A 54 -4.34 0.20 8.85
CA ARG A 54 -4.59 -1.13 8.26
C ARG A 54 -3.27 -1.70 7.77
N GLY A 55 -2.85 -2.80 8.31
CA GLY A 55 -1.59 -3.42 7.92
C GLY A 55 -0.82 -4.01 9.10
N LEU A 56 0.41 -4.42 8.82
CA LEU A 56 1.04 -4.54 7.50
C LEU A 56 0.67 -5.90 6.89
N HIS A 57 -0.04 -5.91 5.77
CA HIS A 57 -0.61 -7.14 5.21
C HIS A 57 0.07 -7.60 3.91
N PHE A 58 0.16 -8.90 3.75
CA PHE A 58 0.56 -9.57 2.51
C PHE A 58 -0.04 -10.97 2.42
N GLN A 59 0.00 -11.56 1.24
CA GLN A 59 -0.29 -12.98 1.08
C GLN A 59 0.99 -13.78 0.85
N LEU A 60 1.06 -14.97 1.47
CA LEU A 60 2.14 -15.92 1.30
C LEU A 60 2.18 -16.48 -0.14
N PRO A 61 3.35 -16.89 -0.65
CA PRO A 61 3.42 -17.65 -1.89
C PRO A 61 2.55 -18.92 -1.85
N PRO A 62 1.91 -19.31 -2.96
CA PRO A 62 1.99 -18.72 -4.30
C PRO A 62 0.98 -17.59 -4.54
N PHE A 63 0.26 -17.11 -3.53
CA PHE A 63 -0.83 -16.14 -3.63
C PHE A 63 -0.39 -14.68 -3.38
N GLY A 64 0.91 -14.41 -3.36
CA GLY A 64 1.43 -13.03 -3.24
C GLY A 64 0.79 -12.08 -4.25
N GLN A 65 0.51 -10.85 -3.83
CA GLN A 65 -0.19 -9.84 -4.62
C GLN A 65 0.72 -8.66 -4.95
N THR A 66 0.73 -8.27 -6.23
CA THR A 66 1.13 -6.92 -6.63
C THR A 66 -0.07 -6.00 -6.42
N LYS A 67 0.15 -4.84 -5.82
CA LYS A 67 -0.91 -3.87 -5.51
C LYS A 67 -0.67 -2.56 -6.23
N LEU A 68 -1.73 -1.94 -6.74
CA LEU A 68 -1.74 -0.55 -7.20
C LEU A 68 -2.71 0.23 -6.34
N ILE A 69 -2.18 1.10 -5.50
CA ILE A 69 -2.92 1.83 -4.46
C ILE A 69 -3.15 3.28 -4.91
N ARG A 70 -4.35 3.80 -4.68
CA ARG A 70 -4.68 5.22 -4.83
C ARG A 70 -5.71 5.66 -3.78
N VAL A 71 -5.68 6.95 -3.46
CA VAL A 71 -6.67 7.58 -2.60
C VAL A 71 -7.71 8.32 -3.46
N ILE A 72 -9.00 8.09 -3.18
CA ILE A 72 -10.12 8.74 -3.89
C ILE A 72 -10.63 9.92 -3.07
N GLU A 73 -10.60 9.81 -1.74
CA GLU A 73 -11.01 10.83 -0.78
C GLU A 73 -10.06 10.84 0.41
N GLY A 74 -9.71 12.03 0.89
CA GLY A 74 -8.84 12.21 2.04
C GLY A 74 -7.36 11.95 1.74
N GLU A 75 -6.63 11.60 2.81
CA GLU A 75 -5.17 11.47 2.81
C GLU A 75 -4.73 10.33 3.73
N ILE A 76 -3.72 9.60 3.30
CA ILE A 76 -3.09 8.51 4.04
C ILE A 76 -1.57 8.64 4.02
N LEU A 77 -0.92 8.11 5.06
CA LEU A 77 0.49 7.72 5.02
C LEU A 77 0.55 6.24 4.62
N ASP A 78 1.01 5.96 3.41
CA ASP A 78 1.16 4.60 2.90
C ASP A 78 2.56 4.06 3.22
N ILE A 79 2.62 2.84 3.76
CA ILE A 79 3.85 2.21 4.27
C ILE A 79 4.02 0.84 3.63
N ILE A 80 5.22 0.58 3.13
CA ILE A 80 5.63 -0.76 2.71
C ILE A 80 6.94 -1.18 3.36
N VAL A 81 7.09 -2.47 3.60
CA VAL A 81 8.32 -3.10 4.12
C VAL A 81 8.77 -4.16 3.13
N ASP A 82 10.01 -4.08 2.67
CA ASP A 82 10.56 -5.08 1.76
C ASP A 82 10.87 -6.39 2.50
N LEU A 83 10.20 -7.47 2.12
CA LEU A 83 10.35 -8.79 2.72
C LEU A 83 11.19 -9.74 1.84
N ARG A 84 11.71 -9.30 0.71
CA ARG A 84 12.46 -10.11 -0.24
C ARG A 84 13.92 -10.27 0.24
N LYS A 85 14.30 -11.45 0.67
CA LYS A 85 15.63 -11.74 1.26
C LYS A 85 16.83 -11.40 0.37
N SER A 86 16.64 -11.46 -0.95
CA SER A 86 17.69 -11.14 -1.93
C SER A 86 17.75 -9.66 -2.31
N SER A 87 16.84 -8.83 -1.77
CA SER A 87 16.78 -7.40 -2.07
C SER A 87 17.79 -6.60 -1.26
N GLU A 88 18.40 -5.58 -1.86
CA GLU A 88 19.26 -4.59 -1.17
C GLU A 88 18.49 -3.75 -0.15
N THR A 89 17.17 -3.74 -0.26
CA THR A 89 16.27 -3.05 0.65
C THR A 89 15.53 -4.00 1.60
N PHE A 90 15.97 -5.25 1.74
CA PHE A 90 15.37 -6.20 2.68
C PHE A 90 15.27 -5.63 4.10
N GLY A 91 14.08 -5.68 4.67
CA GLY A 91 13.77 -5.15 6.00
C GLY A 91 13.62 -3.62 6.08
N LYS A 92 13.91 -2.89 5.00
CA LYS A 92 13.74 -1.43 4.99
C LYS A 92 12.28 -1.05 4.77
N VAL A 93 11.92 0.10 5.35
CA VAL A 93 10.60 0.73 5.25
C VAL A 93 10.65 1.83 4.20
N PHE A 94 9.62 1.91 3.37
CA PHE A 94 9.35 3.05 2.50
C PHE A 94 8.01 3.65 2.91
N SER A 95 7.93 4.97 3.00
CA SER A 95 6.74 5.74 3.34
C SER A 95 6.46 6.82 2.31
N ILE A 96 5.18 7.06 2.06
CA ILE A 96 4.73 8.14 1.18
C ILE A 96 3.31 8.60 1.54
N GLN A 97 3.06 9.90 1.49
CA GLN A 97 1.71 10.45 1.59
C GLN A 97 1.01 10.34 0.24
N LEU A 98 -0.15 9.67 0.24
CA LEU A 98 -1.06 9.58 -0.89
C LEU A 98 -2.36 10.29 -0.55
N SER A 99 -2.91 11.07 -1.49
CA SER A 99 -4.14 11.82 -1.26
C SER A 99 -5.02 11.91 -2.50
N ALA A 100 -6.29 12.24 -2.26
CA ALA A 100 -7.21 12.60 -3.33
C ALA A 100 -6.77 13.86 -4.10
N GLU A 101 -5.91 14.69 -3.51
CA GLU A 101 -5.39 15.91 -4.11
C GLU A 101 -4.17 15.63 -4.99
N ASN A 102 -3.15 14.91 -4.48
CA ASN A 102 -1.91 14.66 -5.22
C ASN A 102 -2.06 13.62 -6.36
N LYS A 103 -3.16 12.86 -6.38
CA LYS A 103 -3.50 11.84 -7.39
C LYS A 103 -2.43 10.76 -7.60
N THR A 104 -1.38 10.76 -6.81
CA THR A 104 -0.29 9.79 -6.91
C THR A 104 -0.80 8.39 -6.55
N GLN A 105 -0.34 7.41 -7.31
CA GLN A 105 -0.62 6.00 -7.11
C GLN A 105 0.67 5.26 -6.82
N LEU A 106 0.64 4.33 -5.87
CA LEU A 106 1.79 3.50 -5.52
C LEU A 106 1.64 2.09 -6.08
N LEU A 107 2.61 1.66 -6.90
CA LEU A 107 2.75 0.26 -7.31
C LEU A 107 3.67 -0.46 -6.33
N VAL A 108 3.15 -1.48 -5.67
CA VAL A 108 3.88 -2.34 -4.72
C VAL A 108 3.96 -3.75 -5.28
N PRO A 109 5.15 -4.26 -5.62
CA PRO A 109 5.32 -5.64 -6.09
C PRO A 109 5.02 -6.68 -5.01
N LYS A 110 4.94 -7.95 -5.42
CA LYS A 110 4.93 -9.11 -4.51
C LYS A 110 6.20 -9.10 -3.63
N GLY A 111 6.05 -9.60 -2.40
CA GLY A 111 7.17 -9.68 -1.47
C GLY A 111 7.34 -8.44 -0.59
N PHE A 112 6.35 -7.56 -0.56
CA PHE A 112 6.27 -6.48 0.42
C PHE A 112 5.11 -6.71 1.39
N ALA A 113 5.29 -6.33 2.66
CA ALA A 113 4.19 -6.04 3.56
C ALA A 113 3.71 -4.61 3.30
N HIS A 114 2.41 -4.39 3.32
CA HIS A 114 1.78 -3.12 2.98
C HIS A 114 0.75 -2.73 4.03
N GLY A 115 0.73 -1.47 4.39
CA GLY A 115 -0.29 -0.88 5.25
C GLY A 115 -0.36 0.63 5.07
N TYR A 116 -1.35 1.25 5.71
CA TYR A 116 -1.48 2.69 5.70
C TYR A 116 -2.12 3.22 6.98
N ALA A 117 -1.80 4.46 7.31
CA ALA A 117 -2.44 5.25 8.34
C ALA A 117 -3.35 6.31 7.71
N THR A 118 -4.55 6.52 8.26
CA THR A 118 -5.47 7.57 7.81
C THR A 118 -5.17 8.87 8.54
N LEU A 119 -4.70 9.89 7.81
CA LEU A 119 -4.29 11.19 8.34
C LEU A 119 -5.45 12.20 8.37
N SER A 120 -6.33 12.19 7.37
CA SER A 120 -7.52 13.04 7.31
C SER A 120 -8.67 12.48 8.17
N GLU A 121 -9.74 13.23 8.37
CA GLU A 121 -10.92 12.79 9.15
C GLU A 121 -11.53 11.48 8.62
N SER A 122 -11.40 11.24 7.32
CA SER A 122 -11.78 10.03 6.62
C SER A 122 -10.93 9.89 5.36
N ALA A 123 -10.63 8.66 4.94
CA ALA A 123 -10.03 8.40 3.64
C ALA A 123 -10.70 7.21 2.98
N THR A 124 -10.89 7.31 1.65
CA THR A 124 -11.33 6.23 0.78
C THR A 124 -10.16 5.80 -0.10
N VAL A 125 -9.70 4.58 0.12
CA VAL A 125 -8.56 3.96 -0.57
C VAL A 125 -9.07 2.89 -1.53
N LEU A 126 -8.72 3.02 -2.80
CA LEU A 126 -8.96 2.02 -3.84
C LEU A 126 -7.63 1.34 -4.18
N TYR A 127 -7.61 0.01 -4.24
CA TYR A 127 -6.43 -0.70 -4.71
C TYR A 127 -6.76 -1.90 -5.59
N LYS A 128 -5.99 -2.03 -6.67
CA LYS A 128 -6.05 -3.18 -7.59
C LYS A 128 -5.02 -4.22 -7.19
N VAL A 129 -5.37 -5.50 -7.40
CA VAL A 129 -4.46 -6.62 -7.15
C VAL A 129 -4.41 -7.59 -8.33
N ASP A 130 -3.26 -8.24 -8.54
CA ASP A 130 -3.01 -9.18 -9.63
C ASP A 130 -3.26 -10.64 -9.25
N GLN A 131 -3.71 -10.89 -8.01
CA GLN A 131 -4.06 -12.22 -7.51
C GLN A 131 -5.29 -12.11 -6.60
N TYR A 132 -6.19 -13.10 -6.66
CA TYR A 132 -7.36 -13.11 -5.78
C TYR A 132 -6.98 -13.25 -4.30
N TYR A 133 -7.83 -12.68 -3.45
CA TYR A 133 -7.72 -12.86 -2.01
C TYR A 133 -7.89 -14.34 -1.63
N ASN A 134 -6.98 -14.83 -0.80
CA ASN A 134 -7.03 -16.18 -0.25
C ASN A 134 -6.79 -16.14 1.26
N LYS A 135 -7.87 -16.31 2.04
CA LYS A 135 -7.84 -16.25 3.50
C LYS A 135 -6.77 -17.16 4.14
N LYS A 136 -6.48 -18.32 3.55
CA LYS A 136 -5.48 -19.27 4.07
C LYS A 136 -4.05 -18.74 4.00
N TYR A 137 -3.79 -17.85 3.05
CA TYR A 137 -2.46 -17.29 2.78
C TYR A 137 -2.34 -15.83 3.21
N ASP A 138 -3.44 -15.24 3.69
CA ASP A 138 -3.48 -13.86 4.19
C ASP A 138 -2.85 -13.79 5.58
N THR A 139 -1.84 -12.94 5.72
CA THR A 139 -1.07 -12.73 6.94
C THR A 139 -0.52 -11.31 6.99
N GLY A 140 0.31 -11.02 7.97
CA GLY A 140 0.93 -9.70 8.12
C GLY A 140 1.98 -9.65 9.20
N ILE A 141 2.50 -8.43 9.41
CA ILE A 141 3.43 -8.06 10.47
C ILE A 141 2.76 -7.00 11.33
N TYR A 142 2.96 -7.10 12.64
CA TYR A 142 2.43 -6.14 13.60
C TYR A 142 2.92 -4.72 13.25
N PRO A 143 1.98 -3.77 12.98
CA PRO A 143 2.35 -2.47 12.42
C PRO A 143 3.13 -1.59 13.40
N LEU A 144 3.04 -1.84 14.70
CA LEU A 144 3.75 -1.09 15.74
C LEU A 144 4.99 -1.86 16.26
N SER A 145 5.54 -2.78 15.46
CA SER A 145 6.79 -3.47 15.79
C SER A 145 7.93 -2.46 15.95
N GLU A 146 8.55 -2.41 17.14
CA GLU A 146 9.64 -1.49 17.46
C GLU A 146 10.84 -1.67 16.51
N SER A 147 11.08 -2.92 16.07
CA SER A 147 12.19 -3.24 15.17
C SER A 147 12.04 -2.65 13.75
N LEU A 148 10.84 -2.23 13.35
CA LEU A 148 10.61 -1.51 12.10
C LEU A 148 10.75 0.01 12.25
N SER A 149 10.61 0.54 13.47
CA SER A 149 10.72 1.98 13.78
C SER A 149 9.88 2.87 12.85
N ILE A 150 8.66 2.44 12.54
CA ILE A 150 7.74 3.19 11.66
C ILE A 150 7.15 4.37 12.43
N ASP A 151 7.36 5.58 11.91
CA ASP A 151 6.60 6.75 12.34
C ASP A 151 5.29 6.82 11.52
N TRP A 152 4.16 6.57 12.18
CA TRP A 152 2.84 6.59 11.56
C TRP A 152 2.22 7.99 11.48
N GLU A 153 2.91 9.02 12.01
CA GLU A 153 2.42 10.40 12.03
C GLU A 153 1.05 10.57 12.72
N LEU A 154 0.74 9.70 13.67
CA LEU A 154 -0.52 9.68 14.42
C LEU A 154 -0.29 9.78 15.93
N SER A 155 -1.12 10.58 16.62
CA SER A 155 -1.17 10.62 18.10
C SER A 155 -2.05 9.50 18.68
N ASP A 156 -3.16 9.21 18.01
CA ASP A 156 -4.14 8.22 18.42
C ASP A 156 -4.26 7.13 17.34
N ILE A 157 -3.97 5.89 17.73
CA ILE A 157 -3.90 4.77 16.79
C ILE A 157 -5.07 3.80 17.05
N LEU A 158 -5.77 3.44 15.97
CA LEU A 158 -6.83 2.45 15.97
C LEU A 158 -6.43 1.26 15.10
N LEU A 159 -6.31 0.08 15.72
CA LEU A 159 -6.04 -1.20 15.05
C LEU A 159 -7.24 -2.12 15.16
N SER A 160 -7.43 -2.96 14.13
CA SER A 160 -8.36 -4.09 14.24
C SER A 160 -7.82 -5.15 15.21
N GLU A 161 -8.71 -5.97 15.77
CA GLU A 161 -8.30 -7.13 16.61
C GLU A 161 -7.35 -8.06 15.85
N LYS A 162 -7.58 -8.24 14.54
CA LYS A 162 -6.70 -9.04 13.68
C LYS A 162 -5.29 -8.43 13.62
N ASP A 163 -5.18 -7.13 13.42
CA ASP A 163 -3.89 -6.46 13.23
C ASP A 163 -3.09 -6.38 14.54
N GLN A 164 -3.78 -6.33 15.68
CA GLN A 164 -3.15 -6.42 17.01
C GLN A 164 -2.52 -7.81 17.30
N GLN A 165 -2.97 -8.86 16.61
CA GLN A 165 -2.51 -10.25 16.81
C GLN A 165 -1.46 -10.67 15.77
N LEU A 166 -1.05 -9.77 14.87
CA LEU A 166 -0.01 -10.09 13.89
C LEU A 166 1.35 -10.29 14.58
N ILE A 167 2.19 -11.11 13.93
CA ILE A 167 3.54 -11.42 14.42
C ILE A 167 4.43 -10.16 14.44
N ASP A 168 5.24 -10.01 15.47
CA ASP A 168 6.27 -8.96 15.51
C ASP A 168 7.32 -9.21 14.42
N TYR A 169 7.88 -8.12 13.86
CA TYR A 169 8.87 -8.24 12.79
C TYR A 169 10.14 -8.94 13.25
N SER A 170 10.54 -8.80 14.52
CA SER A 170 11.70 -9.49 15.09
C SER A 170 11.58 -11.01 15.05
N ASP A 171 10.36 -11.55 15.12
CA ASP A 171 10.07 -12.98 15.08
C ASP A 171 9.72 -13.48 13.68
N PHE A 172 9.56 -12.56 12.74
CA PHE A 172 9.13 -12.87 11.37
C PHE A 172 10.25 -13.48 10.53
N LYS A 173 9.96 -14.59 9.86
CA LYS A 173 10.84 -15.22 8.87
C LYS A 173 10.25 -15.10 7.49
N SER A 174 10.84 -14.26 6.66
CA SER A 174 10.34 -14.03 5.31
C SER A 174 10.29 -15.32 4.48
N PRO A 175 9.17 -15.57 3.77
CA PRO A 175 9.05 -16.64 2.78
C PRO A 175 9.47 -16.21 1.35
N PHE A 176 9.90 -14.93 1.16
CA PHE A 176 10.20 -14.33 -0.14
C PHE A 176 11.70 -14.28 -0.45
#